data_34d7318409f01cf1084676dd6db8537f
#
_entry.id   34d7318409f01cf1084676dd6db8537f
#
_cell.length_a   1.000
_cell.length_b   1.000
_cell.length_c   1.000
_cell.angle_alpha   90.00
_cell.angle_beta   90.00
_cell.angle_gamma   90.00
#
_symmetry.space_group_name_H-M   'P 1'
#
loop_
_entity.id
_entity.type
_entity.pdbx_description
1 polymer ?
#
loop_
_entity_poly.entity_id
_entity_poly.type
_entity_poly.pdbx_seq_one_letter_code
_entity_poly.pdbx_strand_id
1 'polypeptide(L)'
;MTEFKENFCMAPWTHMSVWQTGDAYPCCIYHWDMPVDNINRSGLKGAWNSEKMRELRLRMLSNEPSEGCAKCTNYDKQGIISYRHKFNTEYDHHYDLVKTTQEDGTVEQMNLAYFDIRFSNLCNMKCRSCGPHFSSKWSEDLIGKPEIVQINHQDMWEEIEEVLPTIEEVYFTGGESLFMPQHYRLLDMLIERGLKPRLTYNSNATRLSLKGKHIKDYWQHFDHIFYCVSLDQVGKKAEYTRAGQTWDTVF
;
A
#
# COMPACT_ATOMS: atom_id res chain seq x y z
N MET A 1 -27.16 0.06 4.48
CA MET A 1 -26.04 -0.01 3.50
C MET A 1 -26.33 1.02 2.42
N THR A 2 -25.35 1.85 2.10
CA THR A 2 -25.47 2.83 1.02
C THR A 2 -25.55 2.08 -0.32
N GLU A 3 -26.54 2.40 -1.14
CA GLU A 3 -26.62 1.85 -2.50
C GLU A 3 -25.67 2.65 -3.40
N PHE A 4 -24.55 2.04 -3.80
CA PHE A 4 -23.54 2.69 -4.61
C PHE A 4 -23.83 2.51 -6.11
N LYS A 5 -23.54 3.56 -6.89
CA LYS A 5 -23.56 3.52 -8.35
C LYS A 5 -22.54 2.51 -8.88
N GLU A 6 -22.77 1.95 -10.06
CA GLU A 6 -21.96 0.90 -10.67
C GLU A 6 -20.45 1.22 -10.75
N ASN A 7 -20.09 2.45 -11.10
CA ASN A 7 -18.69 2.87 -11.24
C ASN A 7 -18.12 3.52 -9.97
N PHE A 8 -18.89 3.61 -8.88
CA PHE A 8 -18.46 4.22 -7.63
C PHE A 8 -17.56 3.31 -6.81
N CYS A 9 -16.54 3.88 -6.16
CA CYS A 9 -15.66 3.20 -5.22
C CYS A 9 -15.23 4.17 -4.11
N MET A 10 -15.25 3.73 -2.85
CA MET A 10 -14.79 4.52 -1.70
C MET A 10 -13.28 4.82 -1.71
N ALA A 11 -12.47 4.05 -2.44
CA ALA A 11 -11.02 4.15 -2.40
C ALA A 11 -10.46 5.57 -2.59
N PRO A 12 -10.90 6.42 -3.55
CA PRO A 12 -10.35 7.78 -3.70
C PRO A 12 -10.62 8.74 -2.52
N TRP A 13 -11.45 8.34 -1.55
CA TRP A 13 -11.76 9.13 -0.35
C TRP A 13 -11.19 8.53 0.94
N THR A 14 -10.63 7.30 0.88
CA THR A 14 -10.22 6.56 2.08
C THR A 14 -8.88 5.86 1.94
N HIS A 15 -8.31 5.81 0.74
CA HIS A 15 -7.15 4.99 0.45
C HIS A 15 -6.11 5.72 -0.41
N MET A 16 -4.85 5.41 -0.17
CA MET A 16 -3.74 5.72 -1.05
C MET A 16 -2.73 4.55 -1.04
N SER A 17 -2.35 4.10 -2.23
CA SER A 17 -1.25 3.15 -2.42
C SER A 17 -0.03 3.90 -2.92
N VAL A 18 1.05 3.87 -2.16
CA VAL A 18 2.30 4.59 -2.47
C VAL A 18 3.41 3.59 -2.75
N TRP A 19 4.03 3.72 -3.92
CA TRP A 19 5.13 2.86 -4.32
C TRP A 19 6.49 3.46 -3.93
N GLN A 20 7.52 2.63 -3.89
CA GLN A 20 8.89 3.02 -3.53
C GLN A 20 9.50 4.09 -4.45
N THR A 21 8.96 4.27 -5.65
CA THR A 21 9.31 5.36 -6.58
C THR A 21 8.70 6.70 -6.17
N GLY A 22 7.80 6.69 -5.18
CA GLY A 22 6.96 7.81 -4.80
C GLY A 22 5.65 7.90 -5.59
N ASP A 23 5.43 7.04 -6.59
CA ASP A 23 4.19 7.05 -7.36
C ASP A 23 3.00 6.69 -6.47
N ALA A 24 1.97 7.53 -6.53
CA ALA A 24 0.74 7.41 -5.76
C ALA A 24 -0.42 6.95 -6.64
N TYR A 25 -1.23 6.07 -6.09
CA TYR A 25 -2.41 5.49 -6.75
C TYR A 25 -3.61 5.56 -5.82
N PRO A 26 -4.84 5.68 -6.35
CA PRO A 26 -6.06 5.71 -5.54
C PRO A 26 -6.37 4.35 -4.88
N CYS A 27 -5.79 3.25 -5.41
CA CYS A 27 -5.84 1.93 -4.79
C CYS A 27 -4.75 1.00 -5.34
N CYS A 28 -4.51 -0.11 -4.62
CA CYS A 28 -3.44 -1.08 -4.91
C CYS A 28 -3.60 -1.87 -6.23
N ILE A 29 -4.78 -1.82 -6.86
CA ILE A 29 -5.06 -2.52 -8.13
C ILE A 29 -5.37 -1.56 -9.29
N TYR A 30 -5.26 -0.27 -9.06
CA TYR A 30 -5.32 0.73 -10.12
C TYR A 30 -4.26 0.46 -11.19
N HIS A 31 -4.48 0.91 -12.42
CA HIS A 31 -3.55 0.63 -13.52
C HIS A 31 -2.16 1.19 -13.19
N TRP A 32 -1.16 0.33 -13.18
CA TRP A 32 0.16 0.59 -12.60
C TRP A 32 0.98 1.66 -13.35
N ASP A 33 0.73 1.89 -14.63
CA ASP A 33 1.38 2.93 -15.44
C ASP A 33 0.61 4.26 -15.46
N MET A 34 -0.46 4.37 -14.64
CA MET A 34 -1.30 5.56 -14.54
C MET A 34 -1.29 6.15 -13.11
N PRO A 35 -0.13 6.48 -12.52
CA PRO A 35 -0.12 7.10 -11.19
C PRO A 35 -0.90 8.42 -11.22
N VAL A 36 -1.60 8.70 -10.13
CA VAL A 36 -2.33 9.97 -10.00
C VAL A 36 -1.40 11.14 -9.69
N ASP A 37 -0.29 10.85 -9.01
CA ASP A 37 0.81 11.80 -8.75
C ASP A 37 2.06 11.06 -8.31
N ASN A 38 3.10 11.83 -7.89
CA ASN A 38 4.31 11.29 -7.26
C ASN A 38 4.62 12.10 -6.00
N ILE A 39 4.54 11.44 -4.83
CA ILE A 39 4.69 12.09 -3.52
C ILE A 39 6.10 12.66 -3.28
N ASN A 40 7.12 12.23 -4.01
CA ASN A 40 8.45 12.83 -3.90
C ASN A 40 8.46 14.30 -4.38
N ARG A 41 7.44 14.71 -5.15
CA ARG A 41 7.28 16.08 -5.65
C ARG A 41 6.23 16.87 -4.87
N SER A 42 5.09 16.24 -4.61
CA SER A 42 3.89 16.91 -4.12
C SER A 42 3.53 16.59 -2.68
N GLY A 43 4.20 15.61 -2.06
CA GLY A 43 3.81 15.06 -0.77
C GLY A 43 2.53 14.21 -0.84
N LEU A 44 2.12 13.67 0.30
CA LEU A 44 0.87 12.90 0.42
C LEU A 44 -0.36 13.79 0.21
N LYS A 45 -0.35 14.99 0.77
CA LYS A 45 -1.45 15.96 0.64
C LYS A 45 -1.64 16.44 -0.79
N GLY A 46 -0.54 16.71 -1.51
CA GLY A 46 -0.59 17.09 -2.91
C GLY A 46 -1.11 15.96 -3.78
N ALA A 47 -0.66 14.73 -3.55
CA ALA A 47 -1.14 13.56 -4.26
C ALA A 47 -2.62 13.28 -3.99
N TRP A 48 -3.10 13.50 -2.73
CA TRP A 48 -4.49 13.36 -2.34
C TRP A 48 -5.45 14.23 -3.15
N ASN A 49 -5.03 15.45 -3.51
CA ASN A 49 -5.81 16.38 -4.30
C ASN A 49 -5.16 16.70 -5.66
N SER A 50 -4.34 15.80 -6.19
CA SER A 50 -3.81 15.94 -7.55
C SER A 50 -4.95 16.04 -8.59
N GLU A 51 -4.67 16.66 -9.72
CA GLU A 51 -5.65 16.82 -10.79
C GLU A 51 -6.31 15.49 -11.17
N LYS A 52 -5.51 14.43 -11.36
CA LYS A 52 -6.01 13.10 -11.71
C LYS A 52 -6.85 12.45 -10.59
N MET A 53 -6.51 12.68 -9.31
CA MET A 53 -7.30 12.18 -8.19
C MET A 53 -8.65 12.89 -8.11
N ARG A 54 -8.67 14.21 -8.30
CA ARG A 54 -9.90 15.02 -8.34
C ARG A 54 -10.79 14.62 -9.52
N GLU A 55 -10.22 14.47 -10.70
CA GLU A 55 -10.94 13.98 -11.88
C GLU A 55 -11.55 12.59 -11.64
N LEU A 56 -10.80 11.68 -11.03
CA LEU A 56 -11.30 10.34 -10.71
C LEU A 56 -12.51 10.39 -9.77
N ARG A 57 -12.48 11.23 -8.72
CA ARG A 57 -13.63 11.44 -7.82
C ARG A 57 -14.85 11.95 -8.59
N LEU A 58 -14.69 12.97 -9.44
CA LEU A 58 -15.78 13.51 -10.24
C LEU A 58 -16.38 12.47 -11.18
N ARG A 59 -15.58 11.67 -11.87
CA ARG A 59 -16.04 10.55 -12.70
C ARG A 59 -16.87 9.55 -11.90
N MET A 60 -16.41 9.17 -10.70
CA MET A 60 -17.15 8.25 -9.84
C MET A 60 -18.48 8.82 -9.37
N LEU A 61 -18.53 10.11 -9.02
CA LEU A 61 -19.75 10.81 -8.65
C LEU A 61 -20.76 10.90 -9.82
N SER A 62 -20.24 11.06 -11.05
CA SER A 62 -21.04 11.08 -12.27
C SER A 62 -21.38 9.67 -12.80
N ASN A 63 -20.94 8.62 -12.13
CA ASN A 63 -21.06 7.21 -12.58
C ASN A 63 -20.34 6.92 -13.91
N GLU A 64 -19.28 7.64 -14.19
CA GLU A 64 -18.48 7.43 -15.40
C GLU A 64 -17.36 6.41 -15.16
N PRO A 65 -17.09 5.51 -16.12
CA PRO A 65 -15.98 4.57 -15.99
C PRO A 65 -14.63 5.30 -16.05
N SER A 66 -13.63 4.74 -15.36
CA SER A 66 -12.24 5.17 -15.43
C SER A 66 -11.36 4.04 -15.98
N GLU A 67 -10.47 4.37 -16.92
CA GLU A 67 -9.52 3.42 -17.49
C GLU A 67 -8.65 2.77 -16.43
N GLY A 68 -8.16 3.55 -15.47
CA GLY A 68 -7.38 3.02 -14.35
C GLY A 68 -8.11 2.01 -13.47
N CYS A 69 -9.46 2.01 -13.50
CA CYS A 69 -10.33 1.07 -12.78
C CYS A 69 -10.76 -0.14 -13.62
N ALA A 70 -10.25 -0.31 -14.84
CA ALA A 70 -10.68 -1.34 -15.79
C ALA A 70 -10.66 -2.76 -15.21
N LYS A 71 -9.73 -3.07 -14.31
CA LYS A 71 -9.66 -4.40 -13.66
C LYS A 71 -10.90 -4.71 -12.83
N CYS A 72 -11.36 -3.78 -12.00
CA CYS A 72 -12.63 -3.93 -11.25
C CYS A 72 -13.81 -4.02 -12.20
N THR A 73 -13.90 -3.12 -13.16
CA THR A 73 -14.98 -3.10 -14.15
C THR A 73 -15.09 -4.42 -14.93
N ASN A 74 -13.94 -5.02 -15.29
CA ASN A 74 -13.93 -6.31 -15.98
C ASN A 74 -14.36 -7.47 -15.07
N TYR A 75 -14.00 -7.44 -13.77
CA TYR A 75 -14.43 -8.45 -12.81
C TYR A 75 -15.94 -8.35 -12.58
N ASP A 76 -16.46 -7.14 -12.37
CA ASP A 76 -17.88 -6.89 -12.14
C ASP A 76 -18.73 -7.38 -13.33
N LYS A 77 -18.29 -7.10 -14.58
CA LYS A 77 -18.94 -7.62 -15.81
C LYS A 77 -18.97 -9.15 -15.91
N GLN A 78 -18.03 -9.84 -15.26
CA GLN A 78 -17.98 -11.29 -15.20
C GLN A 78 -18.70 -11.88 -13.98
N GLY A 79 -19.34 -11.05 -13.16
CA GLY A 79 -20.00 -11.47 -11.92
C GLY A 79 -18.99 -11.83 -10.79
N ILE A 80 -17.72 -11.41 -10.91
CA ILE A 80 -16.70 -11.64 -9.91
C ILE A 80 -16.67 -10.43 -8.97
N ILE A 81 -16.71 -10.68 -7.65
CA ILE A 81 -16.59 -9.62 -6.64
C ILE A 81 -15.24 -8.93 -6.78
N SER A 82 -15.27 -7.65 -7.16
CA SER A 82 -14.06 -6.85 -7.32
C SER A 82 -13.63 -6.17 -6.01
N TYR A 83 -12.43 -5.58 -6.02
CA TYR A 83 -11.97 -4.73 -4.92
C TYR A 83 -12.87 -3.50 -4.70
N ARG A 84 -13.56 -3.01 -5.71
CA ARG A 84 -14.58 -1.95 -5.58
C ARG A 84 -15.65 -2.32 -4.56
N HIS A 85 -16.22 -3.52 -4.66
CA HIS A 85 -17.20 -4.03 -3.72
C HIS A 85 -16.62 -4.13 -2.31
N LYS A 86 -15.38 -4.64 -2.19
CA LYS A 86 -14.67 -4.72 -0.91
C LYS A 86 -14.53 -3.34 -0.28
N PHE A 87 -13.99 -2.36 -1.00
CA PHE A 87 -13.83 -1.00 -0.48
C PHE A 87 -15.15 -0.34 -0.11
N ASN A 88 -16.19 -0.51 -0.93
CA ASN A 88 -17.51 0.04 -0.64
C ASN A 88 -18.15 -0.59 0.60
N THR A 89 -17.88 -1.86 0.88
CA THR A 89 -18.38 -2.53 2.08
C THR A 89 -17.59 -2.20 3.33
N GLU A 90 -16.28 -2.15 3.23
CA GLU A 90 -15.39 -1.94 4.40
C GLU A 90 -15.36 -0.47 4.86
N TYR A 91 -15.50 0.47 3.91
CA TYR A 91 -15.33 1.92 4.18
C TYR A 91 -16.60 2.74 3.95
N ASP A 92 -17.81 2.13 3.90
CA ASP A 92 -19.08 2.84 3.74
C ASP A 92 -19.38 3.80 4.90
N HIS A 93 -18.86 3.52 6.08
CA HIS A 93 -18.97 4.39 7.26
C HIS A 93 -18.28 5.76 7.07
N HIS A 94 -17.40 5.89 6.09
CA HIS A 94 -16.79 7.16 5.69
C HIS A 94 -17.56 7.88 4.56
N TYR A 95 -18.75 7.43 4.16
CA TYR A 95 -19.46 8.01 3.02
C TYR A 95 -19.76 9.50 3.16
N ASP A 96 -19.80 10.02 4.37
CA ASP A 96 -19.97 11.46 4.59
C ASP A 96 -18.83 12.31 4.00
N LEU A 97 -17.60 11.76 3.87
CA LEU A 97 -16.50 12.42 3.18
C LEU A 97 -16.79 12.64 1.69
N VAL A 98 -17.52 11.73 1.07
CA VAL A 98 -17.91 11.84 -0.34
C VAL A 98 -18.76 13.10 -0.57
N LYS A 99 -19.60 13.45 0.40
CA LYS A 99 -20.48 14.63 0.37
C LYS A 99 -19.71 15.95 0.50
N THR A 100 -18.47 15.92 1.03
CA THR A 100 -17.61 17.10 1.17
C THR A 100 -16.80 17.39 -0.10
N THR A 101 -16.93 16.57 -1.13
CA THR A 101 -16.22 16.77 -2.40
C THR A 101 -16.68 18.06 -3.06
N GLN A 102 -15.74 18.96 -3.33
CA GLN A 102 -15.99 20.24 -3.98
C GLN A 102 -16.30 20.06 -5.47
N GLU A 103 -16.78 21.10 -6.12
CA GLU A 103 -17.13 21.08 -7.55
C GLU A 103 -15.96 20.67 -8.47
N ASP A 104 -14.74 20.96 -8.04
CA ASP A 104 -13.52 20.60 -8.79
C ASP A 104 -12.93 19.23 -8.38
N GLY A 105 -13.62 18.47 -7.51
CA GLY A 105 -13.18 17.16 -7.02
C GLY A 105 -12.26 17.20 -5.80
N THR A 106 -11.97 18.38 -5.26
CA THR A 106 -11.15 18.53 -4.05
C THR A 106 -11.87 17.96 -2.81
N VAL A 107 -11.12 17.30 -1.96
CA VAL A 107 -11.53 16.87 -0.60
C VAL A 107 -10.49 17.42 0.37
N GLU A 108 -10.84 18.46 1.13
CA GLU A 108 -9.89 19.17 2.00
C GLU A 108 -9.35 18.28 3.11
N GLN A 109 -10.24 17.53 3.76
CA GLN A 109 -9.83 16.62 4.83
C GLN A 109 -9.29 15.33 4.24
N MET A 110 -7.98 15.13 4.35
CA MET A 110 -7.37 13.84 4.01
C MET A 110 -7.71 12.81 5.08
N ASN A 111 -8.51 11.81 4.71
CA ASN A 111 -8.85 10.66 5.56
C ASN A 111 -8.25 9.40 4.97
N LEU A 112 -7.07 9.04 5.44
CA LEU A 112 -6.31 7.90 4.93
C LEU A 112 -6.63 6.64 5.74
N ALA A 113 -7.91 6.18 5.69
CA ALA A 113 -8.35 5.01 6.46
C ALA A 113 -7.56 3.75 6.11
N TYR A 114 -7.20 3.57 4.83
CA TYR A 114 -6.34 2.48 4.39
C TYR A 114 -5.06 3.01 3.73
N PHE A 115 -3.93 2.77 4.36
CA PHE A 115 -2.61 3.19 3.90
C PHE A 115 -1.79 2.01 3.40
N ASP A 116 -1.64 1.86 2.08
CA ASP A 116 -0.76 0.89 1.42
C ASP A 116 0.56 1.58 1.07
N ILE A 117 1.64 1.23 1.76
CA ILE A 117 2.93 1.91 1.56
C ILE A 117 4.09 0.94 1.33
N ARG A 118 4.84 1.23 0.27
CA ARG A 118 6.10 0.58 -0.07
C ARG A 118 7.23 1.58 0.09
N PHE A 119 7.85 1.62 1.26
CA PHE A 119 8.92 2.59 1.55
C PHE A 119 10.13 2.43 0.63
N SER A 120 10.46 1.19 0.24
CA SER A 120 11.66 0.90 -0.54
C SER A 120 11.52 -0.44 -1.27
N ASN A 121 12.40 -0.67 -2.27
CA ASN A 121 12.61 -1.98 -2.88
C ASN A 121 13.66 -2.82 -2.13
N LEU A 122 14.12 -2.40 -0.94
CA LEU A 122 15.10 -3.13 -0.16
C LEU A 122 14.58 -4.54 0.17
N CYS A 123 15.28 -5.56 -0.33
CA CYS A 123 14.92 -6.96 -0.14
C CYS A 123 16.17 -7.82 -0.12
N ASN A 124 16.12 -8.93 0.62
CA ASN A 124 17.22 -9.91 0.69
C ASN A 124 17.07 -11.08 -0.30
N MET A 125 15.99 -11.11 -1.09
CA MET A 125 15.65 -12.23 -1.97
C MET A 125 15.56 -11.81 -3.45
N LYS A 126 15.75 -12.80 -4.36
CA LYS A 126 15.58 -12.70 -5.81
C LYS A 126 14.52 -13.69 -6.28
N CYS A 127 13.27 -13.47 -5.89
CA CYS A 127 12.17 -14.35 -6.29
C CYS A 127 11.96 -14.27 -7.81
N ARG A 128 11.70 -15.42 -8.46
CA ARG A 128 11.51 -15.49 -9.92
C ARG A 128 10.24 -14.78 -10.41
N SER A 129 9.26 -14.62 -9.52
CA SER A 129 8.03 -13.85 -9.77
C SER A 129 8.21 -12.34 -9.54
N CYS A 130 9.42 -11.87 -9.16
CA CYS A 130 9.73 -10.50 -8.82
C CYS A 130 10.75 -9.89 -9.79
N GLY A 131 11.04 -8.61 -9.66
CA GLY A 131 12.02 -7.90 -10.48
C GLY A 131 12.72 -6.77 -9.71
N PRO A 132 13.62 -6.02 -10.38
CA PRO A 132 14.44 -4.98 -9.75
C PRO A 132 13.61 -3.84 -9.16
N HIS A 133 12.41 -3.59 -9.66
CA HIS A 133 11.51 -2.58 -9.09
C HIS A 133 11.13 -2.89 -7.64
N PHE A 134 10.96 -4.16 -7.30
CA PHE A 134 10.50 -4.60 -5.97
C PHE A 134 11.57 -5.35 -5.17
N SER A 135 12.77 -5.55 -5.71
CA SER A 135 13.88 -6.15 -4.98
C SER A 135 15.23 -5.60 -5.42
N SER A 136 15.91 -4.92 -4.49
CA SER A 136 17.30 -4.44 -4.69
C SER A 136 18.31 -5.56 -4.96
N LYS A 137 17.99 -6.82 -4.60
CA LYS A 137 18.82 -7.98 -4.91
C LYS A 137 18.83 -8.35 -6.38
N TRP A 138 17.75 -8.05 -7.12
CA TRP A 138 17.71 -8.24 -8.57
C TRP A 138 18.65 -7.28 -9.31
N SER A 139 18.78 -6.03 -8.84
CA SER A 139 19.70 -5.08 -9.47
C SER A 139 21.16 -5.51 -9.30
N GLU A 140 21.50 -6.17 -8.19
CA GLU A 140 22.84 -6.72 -7.97
C GLU A 140 23.25 -7.72 -9.09
N ASP A 141 22.34 -8.55 -9.56
CA ASP A 141 22.60 -9.48 -10.67
C ASP A 141 22.66 -8.78 -12.05
N LEU A 142 21.88 -7.71 -12.23
CA LEU A 142 21.77 -7.03 -13.53
C LEU A 142 22.86 -6.00 -13.76
N ILE A 143 23.29 -5.29 -12.72
CA ILE A 143 24.25 -4.17 -12.82
C ILE A 143 25.43 -4.27 -11.84
N GLY A 144 25.60 -5.42 -11.16
CA GLY A 144 26.72 -5.72 -10.26
C GLY A 144 26.69 -5.05 -8.90
N LYS A 145 25.62 -4.33 -8.56
CA LYS A 145 25.42 -3.70 -7.25
C LYS A 145 23.93 -3.58 -6.91
N PRO A 146 23.57 -3.60 -5.62
CA PRO A 146 22.19 -3.32 -5.23
C PRO A 146 21.85 -1.85 -5.56
N GLU A 147 20.70 -1.66 -6.20
CA GLU A 147 20.11 -0.34 -6.42
C GLU A 147 18.90 -0.19 -5.53
N ILE A 148 19.01 0.70 -4.55
CA ILE A 148 17.94 0.96 -3.61
C ILE A 148 17.10 2.13 -4.13
N VAL A 149 15.84 1.83 -4.47
CA VAL A 149 14.81 2.81 -4.78
C VAL A 149 13.94 2.96 -3.55
N GLN A 150 13.76 4.18 -3.08
CA GLN A 150 12.97 4.48 -1.90
C GLN A 150 12.27 5.83 -2.03
N ILE A 151 11.18 5.99 -1.29
CA ILE A 151 10.50 7.28 -1.16
C ILE A 151 11.51 8.29 -0.60
N ASN A 152 11.58 9.45 -1.25
CA ASN A 152 12.48 10.55 -0.90
C ASN A 152 11.72 11.87 -0.90
N HIS A 153 10.78 12.01 0.04
CA HIS A 153 10.07 13.26 0.29
C HIS A 153 10.48 13.81 1.66
N GLN A 154 10.87 15.09 1.71
CA GLN A 154 11.44 15.70 2.91
C GLN A 154 10.44 15.69 4.08
N ASP A 155 9.21 16.06 3.81
CA ASP A 155 8.17 16.27 4.83
C ASP A 155 7.24 15.04 5.00
N MET A 156 7.62 13.89 4.41
CA MET A 156 6.79 12.67 4.43
C MET A 156 6.35 12.25 5.83
N TRP A 157 7.25 12.36 6.81
CA TRP A 157 6.95 11.91 8.16
C TRP A 157 6.01 12.86 8.91
N GLU A 158 6.10 14.15 8.65
CA GLU A 158 5.20 15.16 9.19
C GLU A 158 3.80 14.98 8.58
N GLU A 159 3.72 14.76 7.27
CA GLU A 159 2.45 14.48 6.61
C GLU A 159 1.82 13.15 7.05
N ILE A 160 2.63 12.10 7.27
CA ILE A 160 2.14 10.84 7.87
C ILE A 160 1.62 11.10 9.27
N GLU A 161 2.34 11.86 10.09
CA GLU A 161 1.94 12.17 11.47
C GLU A 161 0.56 12.82 11.55
N GLU A 162 0.24 13.72 10.61
CA GLU A 162 -1.05 14.39 10.56
C GLU A 162 -2.21 13.44 10.22
N VAL A 163 -1.97 12.43 9.38
CA VAL A 163 -3.01 11.48 8.96
C VAL A 163 -3.10 10.24 9.83
N LEU A 164 -2.11 9.98 10.72
CA LEU A 164 -2.11 8.80 11.60
C LEU A 164 -3.43 8.56 12.32
N PRO A 165 -4.13 9.59 12.87
CA PRO A 165 -5.39 9.36 13.58
C PRO A 165 -6.54 8.86 12.70
N THR A 166 -6.41 8.97 11.37
CA THR A 166 -7.43 8.52 10.42
C THR A 166 -7.19 7.10 9.93
N ILE A 167 -6.00 6.51 10.22
CA ILE A 167 -5.61 5.21 9.68
C ILE A 167 -6.30 4.08 10.46
N GLU A 168 -7.08 3.28 9.77
CA GLU A 168 -7.72 2.06 10.26
C GLU A 168 -6.95 0.80 9.85
N GLU A 169 -6.25 0.85 8.71
CA GLU A 169 -5.40 -0.23 8.24
C GLU A 169 -4.11 0.30 7.60
N VAL A 170 -2.99 -0.36 7.94
CA VAL A 170 -1.73 -0.19 7.22
C VAL A 170 -1.37 -1.49 6.52
N TYR A 171 -1.13 -1.43 5.21
CA TYR A 171 -0.64 -2.54 4.43
C TYR A 171 0.83 -2.35 4.08
N PHE A 172 1.65 -3.19 4.68
CA PHE A 172 3.10 -3.22 4.46
C PHE A 172 3.47 -4.23 3.37
N THR A 173 4.03 -3.73 2.29
CA THR A 173 4.51 -4.50 1.16
C THR A 173 5.70 -3.79 0.50
N GLY A 174 6.12 -4.19 -0.68
CA GLY A 174 7.26 -3.59 -1.40
C GLY A 174 8.39 -4.59 -1.57
N GLY A 175 9.61 -4.27 -1.13
CA GLY A 175 10.71 -5.21 -1.03
C GLY A 175 10.46 -6.21 0.09
N GLU A 176 11.14 -6.07 1.23
CA GLU A 176 10.80 -6.77 2.46
C GLU A 176 10.65 -5.76 3.59
N SER A 177 9.42 -5.52 4.03
CA SER A 177 9.10 -4.47 5.01
C SER A 177 9.85 -4.64 6.33
N LEU A 178 10.06 -5.88 6.78
CA LEU A 178 10.77 -6.18 8.02
C LEU A 178 12.29 -5.87 7.97
N PHE A 179 12.81 -5.52 6.77
CA PHE A 179 14.19 -5.04 6.58
C PHE A 179 14.28 -3.51 6.58
N MET A 180 13.15 -2.79 6.60
CA MET A 180 13.12 -1.34 6.40
C MET A 180 13.03 -0.59 7.73
N PRO A 181 13.98 0.31 8.05
CA PRO A 181 13.88 1.16 9.23
C PRO A 181 12.61 2.00 9.25
N GLN A 182 12.12 2.43 8.08
CA GLN A 182 10.91 3.22 7.92
C GLN A 182 9.66 2.49 8.45
N HIS A 183 9.58 1.17 8.23
CA HIS A 183 8.52 0.33 8.77
C HIS A 183 8.47 0.42 10.30
N TYR A 184 9.61 0.24 10.98
CA TYR A 184 9.68 0.32 12.43
C TYR A 184 9.40 1.73 12.95
N ARG A 185 9.83 2.77 12.22
CA ARG A 185 9.50 4.16 12.57
C ARG A 185 7.98 4.40 12.56
N LEU A 186 7.27 3.93 11.53
CA LEU A 186 5.82 4.04 11.49
C LEU A 186 5.15 3.30 12.64
N LEU A 187 5.63 2.11 12.99
CA LEU A 187 5.11 1.37 14.16
C LEU A 187 5.40 2.11 15.48
N ASP A 188 6.62 2.66 15.65
CA ASP A 188 6.97 3.50 16.83
C ASP A 188 5.98 4.67 16.95
N MET A 189 5.70 5.41 15.85
CA MET A 189 4.75 6.54 15.83
C MET A 189 3.32 6.13 16.20
N LEU A 190 2.84 4.97 15.74
CA LEU A 190 1.52 4.44 16.08
C LEU A 190 1.43 4.07 17.56
N ILE A 191 2.46 3.37 18.09
CA ILE A 191 2.53 2.94 19.49
C ILE A 191 2.59 4.15 20.43
N GLU A 192 3.45 5.13 20.14
CA GLU A 192 3.60 6.35 20.96
C GLU A 192 2.30 7.14 21.09
N ARG A 193 1.40 7.06 20.09
CA ARG A 193 0.09 7.71 20.10
C ARG A 193 -1.05 6.82 20.58
N GLY A 194 -0.76 5.57 20.93
CA GLY A 194 -1.78 4.59 21.32
C GLY A 194 -2.76 4.21 20.21
N LEU A 195 -2.36 4.40 18.94
CA LEU A 195 -3.17 4.06 17.78
C LEU A 195 -2.97 2.59 17.41
N LYS A 196 -4.06 1.90 17.09
CA LYS A 196 -4.05 0.46 16.84
C LYS A 196 -4.76 0.09 15.53
N PRO A 197 -4.32 0.62 14.38
CA PRO A 197 -4.87 0.20 13.11
C PRO A 197 -4.63 -1.31 12.88
N ARG A 198 -5.42 -1.93 12.02
CA ARG A 198 -5.13 -3.27 11.52
C ARG A 198 -3.81 -3.24 10.75
N LEU A 199 -2.89 -4.15 11.06
CA LEU A 199 -1.64 -4.30 10.33
C LEU A 199 -1.74 -5.48 9.37
N THR A 200 -1.50 -5.23 8.10
CA THR A 200 -1.50 -6.26 7.05
C THR A 200 -0.12 -6.32 6.39
N TYR A 201 0.41 -7.53 6.27
CA TYR A 201 1.75 -7.76 5.73
C TYR A 201 1.74 -8.77 4.60
N ASN A 202 2.54 -8.50 3.56
CA ASN A 202 3.11 -9.53 2.69
C ASN A 202 4.62 -9.56 2.92
N SER A 203 5.12 -10.68 3.44
CA SER A 203 6.52 -10.84 3.83
C SER A 203 7.08 -12.17 3.34
N ASN A 204 8.38 -12.20 3.08
CA ASN A 204 9.10 -13.43 2.78
C ASN A 204 9.42 -14.25 4.05
N ALA A 205 9.17 -13.71 5.23
CA ALA A 205 9.34 -14.31 6.55
C ALA A 205 10.77 -14.82 6.89
N THR A 206 11.78 -14.45 6.10
CA THR A 206 13.15 -14.93 6.31
C THR A 206 13.85 -14.27 7.50
N ARG A 207 13.34 -13.14 7.96
CA ARG A 207 13.89 -12.42 9.10
C ARG A 207 12.81 -11.64 9.85
N LEU A 208 12.73 -11.84 11.15
CA LEU A 208 11.75 -11.19 12.02
C LEU A 208 12.38 -10.12 12.93
N SER A 209 13.63 -9.75 12.67
CA SER A 209 14.35 -8.75 13.47
C SER A 209 15.21 -7.84 12.62
N LEU A 210 15.28 -6.56 12.99
CA LEU A 210 16.16 -5.56 12.39
C LEU A 210 16.91 -4.79 13.48
N LYS A 211 18.26 -4.83 13.44
CA LYS A 211 19.12 -4.09 14.39
C LYS A 211 18.72 -4.29 15.86
N GLY A 212 18.41 -5.51 16.26
CA GLY A 212 18.02 -5.85 17.62
C GLY A 212 16.54 -5.63 17.95
N LYS A 213 15.75 -5.03 17.08
CA LYS A 213 14.29 -4.88 17.22
C LYS A 213 13.61 -6.10 16.62
N HIS A 214 12.91 -6.89 17.43
CA HIS A 214 12.14 -8.04 16.95
C HIS A 214 10.69 -7.62 16.69
N ILE A 215 10.12 -7.99 15.55
CA ILE A 215 8.77 -7.55 15.17
C ILE A 215 7.68 -7.97 16.15
N LYS A 216 7.85 -9.11 16.84
CA LYS A 216 6.95 -9.58 17.88
C LYS A 216 6.76 -8.55 19.00
N ASP A 217 7.84 -7.82 19.35
CA ASP A 217 7.80 -6.81 20.41
C ASP A 217 6.95 -5.61 20.03
N TYR A 218 6.75 -5.40 18.72
CA TYR A 218 5.85 -4.38 18.16
C TYR A 218 4.43 -4.90 18.07
N TRP A 219 4.24 -6.11 17.52
CA TRP A 219 2.91 -6.66 17.24
C TRP A 219 2.06 -6.83 18.49
N GLN A 220 2.64 -7.05 19.66
CA GLN A 220 1.89 -7.13 20.94
C GLN A 220 1.10 -5.87 21.29
N HIS A 221 1.38 -4.72 20.64
CA HIS A 221 0.68 -3.46 20.82
C HIS A 221 -0.57 -3.32 19.95
N PHE A 222 -0.78 -4.21 18.99
CA PHE A 222 -1.86 -4.16 18.02
C PHE A 222 -2.83 -5.32 18.20
N ASP A 223 -4.13 -5.05 18.05
CA ASP A 223 -5.16 -6.03 18.30
C ASP A 223 -5.42 -6.95 17.08
N HIS A 224 -5.12 -6.46 15.86
CA HIS A 224 -5.37 -7.16 14.61
C HIS A 224 -4.15 -7.13 13.68
N ILE A 225 -3.58 -8.31 13.43
CA ILE A 225 -2.44 -8.48 12.53
C ILE A 225 -2.76 -9.59 11.54
N PHE A 226 -2.70 -9.26 10.26
CA PHE A 226 -2.76 -10.21 9.17
C PHE A 226 -1.38 -10.35 8.53
N TYR A 227 -0.70 -11.46 8.82
CA TYR A 227 0.65 -11.73 8.33
C TYR A 227 0.64 -12.81 7.26
N CYS A 228 0.75 -12.40 6.00
CA CYS A 228 0.78 -13.27 4.85
C CYS A 228 2.22 -13.64 4.51
N VAL A 229 2.58 -14.90 4.72
CA VAL A 229 3.88 -15.45 4.33
C VAL A 229 3.84 -15.77 2.84
N SER A 230 4.76 -15.16 2.10
CA SER A 230 4.88 -15.37 0.66
C SER A 230 5.56 -16.70 0.36
N LEU A 231 4.81 -17.70 -0.05
CA LEU A 231 5.28 -19.06 -0.35
C LEU A 231 4.75 -19.53 -1.71
N ASP A 232 5.64 -19.90 -2.64
CA ASP A 232 5.25 -20.40 -3.97
C ASP A 232 5.36 -21.93 -4.07
N GLN A 233 6.31 -22.54 -3.33
CA GLN A 233 6.65 -23.96 -3.38
C GLN A 233 7.16 -24.42 -2.00
N VAL A 234 7.48 -25.72 -1.88
CA VAL A 234 8.03 -26.32 -0.66
C VAL A 234 9.43 -26.91 -0.92
N GLY A 235 10.24 -27.01 0.16
CA GLY A 235 11.59 -27.62 0.11
C GLY A 235 12.50 -26.94 -0.92
N LYS A 236 13.31 -27.75 -1.62
CA LYS A 236 14.25 -27.26 -2.64
C LYS A 236 13.61 -26.48 -3.78
N LYS A 237 12.34 -26.72 -4.10
CA LYS A 237 11.61 -25.93 -5.10
C LYS A 237 11.33 -24.53 -4.60
N ALA A 238 11.05 -24.34 -3.29
CA ALA A 238 10.90 -23.02 -2.70
C ALA A 238 12.21 -22.21 -2.78
N GLU A 239 13.35 -22.84 -2.52
CA GLU A 239 14.68 -22.20 -2.64
C GLU A 239 14.98 -21.77 -4.08
N TYR A 240 14.51 -22.52 -5.06
CA TYR A 240 14.66 -22.18 -6.48
C TYR A 240 13.75 -21.02 -6.91
N THR A 241 12.48 -21.05 -6.50
CA THR A 241 11.51 -20.00 -6.89
C THR A 241 11.76 -18.69 -6.14
N ARG A 242 12.22 -18.78 -4.90
CA ARG A 242 12.52 -17.65 -4.01
C ARG A 242 14.00 -17.65 -3.60
N ALA A 243 14.87 -17.40 -4.56
CA ALA A 243 16.32 -17.43 -4.33
C ALA A 243 16.74 -16.37 -3.29
N GLY A 244 17.56 -16.81 -2.32
CA GLY A 244 18.02 -16.01 -1.18
C GLY A 244 17.53 -16.50 0.18
N GLN A 245 16.77 -17.62 0.21
CA GLN A 245 16.39 -18.35 1.43
C GLN A 245 16.85 -19.80 1.36
N THR A 246 16.90 -20.45 2.51
CA THR A 246 16.91 -21.89 2.64
C THR A 246 15.61 -22.32 3.29
N TRP A 247 15.08 -23.49 2.90
CA TRP A 247 13.79 -23.97 3.41
C TRP A 247 13.77 -24.04 4.93
N ASP A 248 14.81 -24.64 5.52
CA ASP A 248 14.94 -24.84 6.97
C ASP A 248 15.11 -23.54 7.77
N THR A 249 15.30 -22.38 7.12
CA THR A 249 15.40 -21.09 7.83
C THR A 249 14.08 -20.32 7.86
N VAL A 250 13.07 -20.76 7.11
CA VAL A 250 11.76 -20.10 7.02
C VAL A 250 10.68 -20.93 7.69
N PHE A 251 10.82 -22.24 7.70
CA PHE A 251 9.88 -23.23 8.21
C PHE A 251 10.57 -24.29 9.06
#